data_6e54be5d5703f489bc740ea2d7f9e205
#
_entry.id   6e54be5d5703f489bc740ea2d7f9e205
#
_cell.length_a   1.000
_cell.length_b   1.000
_cell.length_c   1.000
_cell.angle_alpha   90.00
_cell.angle_beta   90.00
_cell.angle_gamma   90.00
#
_symmetry.space_group_name_H-M   'P 1'
#
loop_
_entity.id
_entity.type
_entity.pdbx_description
1 polymer ?
#
loop_
_entity_poly.entity_id
_entity_poly.type
_entity_poly.pdbx_seq_one_letter_code
_entity_poly.pdbx_strand_id
1 'polypeptide(L)'
;MLYARLVEVGFAGPDFDVVADALVRYAYPVLCSWLASGHIVEQCARRGVRGLSRLGSGTMVLTRHDVEDLVQETLRRALERFVVDGRTGRGWSPDGXAVLTSYFVGSCILRFGGVYKAWERDQRQVRPFPDSHLLDRGSTVLDDPADLVILREKIAEKLPPDRRRRTEILLHHAGYSDGEIARILGDGTTAGAVANRRYRYRKSLGGGQQP
;
A
#
# COMPACT_ATOMS: atom_id res chain seq x y z
N MET A 1 -21.31 9.29 24.01
CA MET A 1 -20.15 8.67 23.33
C MET A 1 -20.41 8.61 21.84
N LEU A 2 -19.42 8.97 21.02
CA LEU A 2 -19.59 9.20 19.57
C LEU A 2 -20.14 7.96 18.83
N TYR A 3 -19.60 6.76 19.09
CA TYR A 3 -20.02 5.55 18.37
C TYR A 3 -21.50 5.18 18.67
N ALA A 4 -21.93 5.31 19.93
CA ALA A 4 -23.34 5.07 20.30
C ALA A 4 -24.28 5.99 19.50
N ARG A 5 -23.87 7.24 19.32
CA ARG A 5 -24.63 8.20 18.50
C ARG A 5 -24.67 7.77 17.02
N LEU A 6 -23.57 7.21 16.47
CA LEU A 6 -23.60 6.66 15.11
C LEU A 6 -24.61 5.52 14.97
N VAL A 7 -24.70 4.66 15.98
CA VAL A 7 -25.70 3.57 16.00
C VAL A 7 -27.12 4.16 15.98
N GLU A 8 -27.37 5.17 16.80
CA GLU A 8 -28.67 5.85 16.89
C GLU A 8 -29.10 6.49 15.57
N VAL A 9 -28.16 7.17 14.86
CA VAL A 9 -28.45 7.83 13.58
C VAL A 9 -28.28 6.91 12.37
N GLY A 10 -28.02 5.63 12.58
CA GLY A 10 -27.91 4.63 11.51
C GLY A 10 -26.71 4.82 10.59
N PHE A 11 -25.60 5.35 11.12
CA PHE A 11 -24.35 5.58 10.37
C PHE A 11 -24.59 6.46 9.13
N ALA A 12 -25.24 7.61 9.36
CA ALA A 12 -25.53 8.61 8.30
C ALA A 12 -25.47 10.03 8.88
N GLY A 13 -25.32 11.00 7.99
CA GLY A 13 -25.32 12.41 8.34
C GLY A 13 -23.97 12.93 8.84
N PRO A 14 -23.92 14.20 9.29
CA PRO A 14 -22.67 14.90 9.56
C PRO A 14 -21.81 14.24 10.64
N ASP A 15 -22.39 13.63 11.64
CA ASP A 15 -21.62 12.92 12.69
C ASP A 15 -20.87 11.72 12.08
N PHE A 16 -21.50 10.99 11.15
CA PHE A 16 -20.86 9.90 10.44
C PHE A 16 -19.75 10.42 9.51
N ASP A 17 -19.99 11.53 8.82
CA ASP A 17 -19.00 12.11 7.90
C ASP A 17 -17.70 12.50 8.63
N VAL A 18 -17.81 13.05 9.83
CA VAL A 18 -16.65 13.38 10.68
C VAL A 18 -15.87 12.12 11.07
N VAL A 19 -16.59 11.06 11.47
CA VAL A 19 -15.94 9.81 11.87
C VAL A 19 -15.31 9.11 10.66
N ALA A 20 -16.01 9.07 9.53
CA ALA A 20 -15.51 8.48 8.28
C ALA A 20 -14.22 9.18 7.81
N ASP A 21 -14.22 10.52 7.82
CA ASP A 21 -13.04 11.32 7.47
C ASP A 21 -11.86 11.00 8.39
N ALA A 22 -12.09 10.94 9.71
CA ALA A 22 -11.04 10.61 10.68
C ALA A 22 -10.47 9.20 10.46
N LEU A 23 -11.34 8.21 10.17
CA LEU A 23 -10.92 6.83 9.88
C LEU A 23 -10.08 6.77 8.60
N VAL A 24 -10.52 7.46 7.55
CA VAL A 24 -9.82 7.53 6.26
C VAL A 24 -8.46 8.21 6.43
N ARG A 25 -8.41 9.36 7.09
CA ARG A 25 -7.16 10.09 7.36
C ARG A 25 -6.13 9.25 8.12
N TYR A 26 -6.61 8.40 9.02
CA TYR A 26 -5.74 7.48 9.77
C TYR A 26 -5.28 6.33 8.88
N ALA A 27 -6.20 5.66 8.19
CA ALA A 27 -5.92 4.41 7.47
C ALA A 27 -5.17 4.63 6.15
N TYR A 28 -5.39 5.75 5.46
CA TYR A 28 -4.80 6.03 4.14
C TYR A 28 -3.27 5.95 4.16
N PRO A 29 -2.56 6.72 5.00
CA PRO A 29 -1.09 6.65 5.01
C PRO A 29 -0.55 5.28 5.48
N VAL A 30 -1.27 4.60 6.37
CA VAL A 30 -0.90 3.25 6.83
C VAL A 30 -0.93 2.28 5.65
N LEU A 31 -2.02 2.27 4.87
CA LEU A 31 -2.17 1.37 3.73
C LEU A 31 -1.16 1.71 2.62
N CYS A 32 -0.93 2.99 2.33
CA CYS A 32 0.09 3.42 1.35
C CYS A 32 1.48 2.92 1.75
N SER A 33 1.85 3.10 3.01
CA SER A 33 3.14 2.63 3.54
C SER A 33 3.27 1.11 3.46
N TRP A 34 2.21 0.39 3.82
CA TRP A 34 2.22 -1.08 3.78
C TRP A 34 2.26 -1.62 2.34
N LEU A 35 1.60 -0.97 1.39
CA LEU A 35 1.67 -1.34 -0.03
C LEU A 35 3.07 -1.09 -0.57
N ALA A 36 3.63 0.09 -0.33
CA ALA A 36 4.97 0.46 -0.80
C ALA A 36 6.08 -0.43 -0.23
N SER A 37 5.93 -0.89 1.02
CA SER A 37 6.91 -1.76 1.69
C SER A 37 6.65 -3.26 1.49
N GLY A 38 5.54 -3.63 0.86
CA GLY A 38 5.09 -5.03 0.75
C GLY A 38 4.51 -5.61 2.03
N HIS A 39 4.49 -4.85 3.13
CA HIS A 39 4.00 -5.31 4.44
C HIS A 39 2.52 -5.71 4.40
N ILE A 40 1.75 -5.16 3.46
CA ILE A 40 0.32 -5.49 3.28
C ILE A 40 0.12 -7.00 3.07
N VAL A 41 1.05 -7.66 2.37
CA VAL A 41 0.97 -9.11 2.08
C VAL A 41 1.03 -9.92 3.38
N GLU A 42 1.95 -9.55 4.26
CA GLU A 42 2.10 -10.18 5.58
C GLU A 42 0.85 -9.96 6.43
N GLN A 43 0.33 -8.73 6.47
CA GLN A 43 -0.89 -8.40 7.22
C GLN A 43 -2.11 -9.17 6.70
N CYS A 44 -2.22 -9.32 5.38
CA CYS A 44 -3.26 -10.13 4.73
C CYS A 44 -3.13 -11.61 5.10
N ALA A 45 -1.92 -12.16 5.00
CA ALA A 45 -1.65 -13.57 5.32
C ALA A 45 -2.02 -13.91 6.77
N ARG A 46 -1.67 -13.03 7.73
CA ARG A 46 -2.02 -13.19 9.15
C ARG A 46 -3.53 -13.27 9.39
N ARG A 47 -4.34 -12.69 8.49
CA ARG A 47 -5.82 -12.70 8.57
C ARG A 47 -6.47 -13.69 7.61
N GLY A 48 -5.68 -14.59 7.02
CA GLY A 48 -6.17 -15.62 6.10
C GLY A 48 -6.55 -15.10 4.71
N VAL A 49 -6.21 -13.85 4.37
CA VAL A 49 -6.45 -13.29 3.05
C VAL A 49 -5.38 -13.82 2.09
N ARG A 50 -5.81 -14.51 1.03
CA ARG A 50 -4.92 -15.20 0.06
C ARG A 50 -5.06 -14.60 -1.34
N GLY A 51 -4.14 -14.99 -2.22
CA GLY A 51 -4.17 -14.61 -3.64
C GLY A 51 -3.41 -13.32 -3.94
N LEU A 52 -2.39 -13.01 -3.13
CA LEU A 52 -1.52 -11.84 -3.29
C LEU A 52 -0.09 -12.27 -3.69
N SER A 53 0.05 -13.45 -4.32
CA SER A 53 1.37 -14.04 -4.61
C SER A 53 2.24 -13.13 -5.50
N ARG A 54 1.66 -12.51 -6.52
CA ARG A 54 2.41 -11.64 -7.44
C ARG A 54 2.89 -10.36 -6.77
N LEU A 55 2.09 -9.83 -5.84
CA LEU A 55 2.47 -8.67 -5.03
C LEU A 55 3.56 -9.09 -4.01
N GLY A 56 3.41 -10.27 -3.42
CA GLY A 56 4.35 -10.81 -2.42
C GLY A 56 5.69 -11.23 -3.01
N SER A 57 5.70 -11.74 -4.25
CA SER A 57 6.94 -12.17 -4.93
C SER A 57 7.76 -11.00 -5.50
N GLY A 58 7.20 -9.79 -5.52
CA GLY A 58 7.87 -8.63 -6.12
C GLY A 58 7.86 -8.66 -7.66
N THR A 59 7.13 -9.60 -8.26
CA THR A 59 7.00 -9.67 -9.72
C THR A 59 6.10 -8.56 -10.28
N MET A 60 5.41 -7.83 -9.40
CA MET A 60 4.56 -6.71 -9.79
C MET A 60 5.04 -5.43 -9.10
N VAL A 61 5.41 -4.45 -9.90
CA VAL A 61 5.76 -3.11 -9.41
C VAL A 61 4.52 -2.23 -9.55
N LEU A 62 4.02 -1.75 -8.43
CA LEU A 62 2.90 -0.83 -8.40
C LEU A 62 3.43 0.60 -8.61
N THR A 63 2.82 1.32 -9.53
CA THR A 63 3.06 2.76 -9.67
C THR A 63 2.38 3.50 -8.50
N ARG A 64 2.71 4.77 -8.33
CA ARG A 64 2.04 5.64 -7.35
C ARG A 64 0.52 5.64 -7.57
N HIS A 65 0.09 5.73 -8.82
CA HIS A 65 -1.32 5.76 -9.20
C HIS A 65 -2.02 4.44 -8.82
N ASP A 66 -1.37 3.30 -9.11
CA ASP A 66 -1.89 1.98 -8.70
C ASP A 66 -2.09 1.89 -7.18
N VAL A 67 -1.12 2.40 -6.42
CA VAL A 67 -1.21 2.41 -4.94
C VAL A 67 -2.39 3.28 -4.49
N GLU A 68 -2.53 4.48 -5.07
CA GLU A 68 -3.64 5.40 -4.74
C GLU A 68 -4.99 4.75 -5.04
N ASP A 69 -5.16 4.16 -6.23
CA ASP A 69 -6.40 3.49 -6.65
C ASP A 69 -6.75 2.32 -5.72
N LEU A 70 -5.76 1.46 -5.45
CA LEU A 70 -5.96 0.29 -4.56
C LEU A 70 -6.35 0.73 -3.14
N VAL A 71 -5.69 1.76 -2.63
CA VAL A 71 -5.97 2.27 -1.27
C VAL A 71 -7.36 2.91 -1.23
N GLN A 72 -7.70 3.77 -2.19
CA GLN A 72 -9.00 4.46 -2.24
C GLN A 72 -10.15 3.44 -2.32
N GLU A 73 -10.05 2.45 -3.21
CA GLU A 73 -11.09 1.42 -3.36
C GLU A 73 -11.19 0.54 -2.11
N THR A 74 -10.05 0.24 -1.47
CA THR A 74 -10.03 -0.51 -0.21
C THR A 74 -10.75 0.25 0.90
N LEU A 75 -10.46 1.55 1.03
CA LEU A 75 -11.10 2.42 2.03
C LEU A 75 -12.60 2.54 1.79
N ARG A 76 -13.00 2.73 0.53
CA ARG A 76 -14.42 2.80 0.15
C ARG A 76 -15.16 1.54 0.59
N ARG A 77 -14.65 0.36 0.22
CA ARG A 77 -15.27 -0.94 0.60
C ARG A 77 -15.25 -1.18 2.11
N ALA A 78 -14.20 -0.73 2.79
CA ALA A 78 -14.11 -0.86 4.25
C ALA A 78 -15.13 0.04 4.95
N LEU A 79 -15.36 1.26 4.45
CA LEU A 79 -16.38 2.17 4.97
C LEU A 79 -17.79 1.60 4.75
N GLU A 80 -18.09 1.09 3.56
CA GLU A 80 -19.37 0.44 3.28
C GLU A 80 -19.63 -0.72 4.26
N ARG A 81 -18.60 -1.53 4.45
CA ARG A 81 -18.70 -2.66 5.39
C ARG A 81 -18.86 -2.18 6.84
N PHE A 82 -18.16 -1.14 7.23
CA PHE A 82 -18.26 -0.52 8.56
C PHE A 82 -19.70 -0.08 8.86
N VAL A 83 -20.36 0.55 7.88
CA VAL A 83 -21.76 0.98 7.98
C VAL A 83 -22.68 -0.25 8.14
N VAL A 84 -22.52 -1.26 7.28
CA VAL A 84 -23.36 -2.48 7.32
C VAL A 84 -23.20 -3.21 8.66
N ASP A 85 -21.96 -3.38 9.11
CA ASP A 85 -21.70 -4.09 10.37
C ASP A 85 -22.21 -3.28 11.57
N GLY A 86 -22.06 -1.96 11.55
CA GLY A 86 -22.59 -1.08 12.58
C GLY A 86 -24.10 -1.16 12.68
N ARG A 87 -24.81 -1.09 11.56
CA ARG A 87 -26.28 -1.18 11.48
C ARG A 87 -26.83 -2.53 11.94
N THR A 88 -26.05 -3.60 11.73
CA THR A 88 -26.47 -4.96 12.08
C THR A 88 -26.00 -5.41 13.47
N GLY A 89 -25.36 -4.50 14.23
CA GLY A 89 -24.86 -4.82 15.57
C GLY A 89 -23.62 -5.75 15.58
N ARG A 90 -23.01 -5.98 14.40
CA ARG A 90 -21.80 -6.82 14.26
C ARG A 90 -20.54 -5.97 14.09
N GLY A 91 -20.68 -4.67 14.30
CA GLY A 91 -19.60 -3.72 14.15
C GLY A 91 -18.65 -3.68 15.33
N TRP A 92 -17.88 -2.64 15.38
CA TRP A 92 -16.97 -2.36 16.48
C TRP A 92 -17.74 -2.19 17.80
N SER A 93 -17.14 -2.66 18.89
CA SER A 93 -17.67 -2.42 20.24
C SER A 93 -16.61 -1.68 21.08
N PRO A 94 -17.03 -0.68 21.85
CA PRO A 94 -16.10 0.01 22.76
C PRO A 94 -15.58 -0.90 23.88
N ASP A 95 -16.29 -1.99 24.16
CA ASP A 95 -15.89 -2.98 25.19
C ASP A 95 -14.90 -4.02 24.65
N GLY A 96 -14.66 -3.95 23.36
CA GLY A 96 -13.67 -4.85 22.75
C GLY A 96 -12.20 -4.39 22.95
N UNK A 97 -11.48 -5.09 22.54
CA UNK A 97 -10.12 -4.87 22.66
C UNK A 97 -9.49 -3.93 21.72
N ALA A 98 -9.98 -3.82 20.73
CA ALA A 98 -9.43 -3.00 19.64
C ALA A 98 -9.98 -1.57 19.68
N VAL A 99 -9.11 -0.59 19.56
CA VAL A 99 -9.55 0.79 19.30
C VAL A 99 -10.17 0.90 17.91
N LEU A 100 -11.09 1.83 17.72
CA LEU A 100 -11.88 2.00 16.49
C LEU A 100 -11.02 2.09 15.22
N THR A 101 -9.91 2.83 15.28
CA THR A 101 -8.98 2.97 14.15
C THR A 101 -8.30 1.65 13.78
N SER A 102 -7.88 0.85 14.78
CA SER A 102 -7.29 -0.47 14.55
C SER A 102 -8.31 -1.47 13.97
N TYR A 103 -9.55 -1.42 14.47
CA TYR A 103 -10.65 -2.20 13.91
C TYR A 103 -10.87 -1.85 12.44
N PHE A 104 -10.90 -0.56 12.11
CA PHE A 104 -11.11 -0.09 10.73
C PHE A 104 -9.97 -0.52 9.80
N VAL A 105 -8.70 -0.38 10.24
CA VAL A 105 -7.54 -0.87 9.46
C VAL A 105 -7.64 -2.39 9.27
N GLY A 106 -8.08 -3.12 10.28
CA GLY A 106 -8.35 -4.56 10.19
C GLY A 106 -9.38 -4.88 9.10
N SER A 107 -10.46 -4.09 9.03
CA SER A 107 -11.48 -4.21 7.98
C SER A 107 -10.88 -3.93 6.59
N CYS A 108 -10.02 -2.92 6.47
CA CYS A 108 -9.31 -2.62 5.22
C CYS A 108 -8.48 -3.82 4.73
N ILE A 109 -7.72 -4.46 5.63
CA ILE A 109 -6.91 -5.64 5.28
C ILE A 109 -7.81 -6.77 4.71
N LEU A 110 -8.95 -7.01 5.35
CA LEU A 110 -9.90 -8.05 4.91
C LEU A 110 -10.50 -7.74 3.53
N ARG A 111 -10.69 -6.46 3.18
CA ARG A 111 -11.24 -6.04 1.88
C ARG A 111 -10.16 -5.98 0.80
N PHE A 112 -8.91 -5.70 1.17
CA PHE A 112 -7.80 -5.49 0.24
C PHE A 112 -7.61 -6.66 -0.74
N GLY A 113 -7.68 -7.90 -0.26
CA GLY A 113 -7.50 -9.08 -1.12
C GLY A 113 -8.48 -9.13 -2.30
N GLY A 114 -9.74 -8.78 -2.06
CA GLY A 114 -10.76 -8.70 -3.11
C GLY A 114 -10.55 -7.53 -4.07
N VAL A 115 -10.13 -6.39 -3.52
CA VAL A 115 -9.80 -5.19 -4.31
C VAL A 115 -8.61 -5.48 -5.24
N TYR A 116 -7.54 -6.03 -4.70
CA TYR A 116 -6.33 -6.36 -5.46
C TYR A 116 -6.64 -7.34 -6.60
N LYS A 117 -7.40 -8.40 -6.34
CA LYS A 117 -7.77 -9.39 -7.37
C LYS A 117 -8.60 -8.78 -8.49
N ALA A 118 -9.52 -7.87 -8.15
CA ALA A 118 -10.31 -7.17 -9.17
C ALA A 118 -9.41 -6.28 -10.02
N TRP A 119 -8.58 -5.47 -9.38
CA TRP A 119 -7.61 -4.60 -10.06
C TRP A 119 -6.65 -5.41 -10.94
N GLU A 120 -6.08 -6.51 -10.42
CA GLU A 120 -5.16 -7.38 -11.19
C GLU A 120 -5.83 -7.96 -12.44
N ARG A 121 -7.10 -8.36 -12.34
CA ARG A 121 -7.88 -8.86 -13.49
C ARG A 121 -8.10 -7.74 -14.53
N ASP A 122 -8.43 -6.53 -14.07
CA ASP A 122 -8.65 -5.38 -14.95
C ASP A 122 -7.36 -4.99 -15.67
N GLN A 123 -6.22 -5.03 -14.98
CA GLN A 123 -4.90 -4.79 -15.59
C GLN A 123 -4.56 -5.81 -16.68
N ARG A 124 -4.95 -7.07 -16.51
CA ARG A 124 -4.76 -8.11 -17.53
C ARG A 124 -5.63 -7.89 -18.78
N GLN A 125 -6.80 -7.27 -18.61
CA GLN A 125 -7.70 -6.97 -19.73
C GLN A 125 -7.26 -5.73 -20.50
N VAL A 126 -6.73 -4.72 -19.78
CA VAL A 126 -6.27 -3.45 -20.37
C VAL A 126 -4.91 -3.60 -21.06
N ARG A 127 -4.09 -4.54 -20.60
CA ARG A 127 -2.82 -4.88 -21.23
C ARG A 127 -2.97 -6.26 -21.90
N PRO A 128 -3.57 -6.35 -23.09
CA PRO A 128 -3.46 -7.58 -23.86
C PRO A 128 -1.99 -7.85 -24.09
N PHE A 129 -1.58 -9.09 -23.98
CA PHE A 129 -0.21 -9.51 -24.32
C PHE A 129 0.15 -8.89 -25.67
N PRO A 130 1.24 -8.15 -25.79
CA PRO A 130 1.64 -7.69 -27.12
C PRO A 130 1.84 -8.92 -27.98
N ASP A 131 1.21 -8.92 -29.15
CA ASP A 131 1.45 -9.89 -30.19
C ASP A 131 2.98 -10.01 -30.37
N SER A 132 3.48 -11.24 -30.38
CA SER A 132 4.90 -11.57 -30.38
C SER A 132 5.69 -11.01 -31.58
N HIS A 133 5.05 -10.23 -32.46
CA HIS A 133 5.67 -9.66 -33.65
C HIS A 133 6.14 -8.20 -33.50
N LEU A 134 5.95 -7.56 -32.33
CA LEU A 134 6.36 -6.17 -32.13
C LEU A 134 7.53 -6.01 -31.14
N LEU A 135 8.20 -7.13 -30.79
CA LEU A 135 9.27 -7.14 -29.79
C LEU A 135 10.68 -6.94 -30.38
N ASP A 136 10.78 -6.21 -31.50
CA ASP A 136 12.11 -5.94 -32.08
C ASP A 136 12.54 -4.48 -31.89
N ARG A 137 12.38 -3.95 -30.68
CA ARG A 137 13.04 -2.69 -30.27
C ARG A 137 13.22 -2.62 -28.75
N GLY A 138 14.28 -3.23 -28.29
CA GLY A 138 15.03 -2.77 -27.12
C GLY A 138 14.35 -2.78 -25.75
N SER A 139 13.29 -3.58 -25.56
CA SER A 139 12.80 -3.86 -24.22
C SER A 139 13.30 -5.26 -23.82
N THR A 140 14.16 -5.29 -22.85
CA THR A 140 14.59 -6.56 -22.26
C THR A 140 13.39 -7.14 -21.50
N VAL A 141 12.58 -7.92 -22.17
CA VAL A 141 11.55 -8.71 -21.50
C VAL A 141 12.26 -9.84 -20.77
N LEU A 142 12.31 -9.74 -19.46
CA LEU A 142 12.82 -10.84 -18.62
C LEU A 142 11.72 -11.90 -18.56
N ASP A 143 11.73 -12.79 -19.54
CA ASP A 143 10.72 -13.87 -19.65
C ASP A 143 11.08 -15.12 -18.85
N ASP A 144 12.31 -15.20 -18.35
CA ASP A 144 12.75 -16.34 -17.54
C ASP A 144 12.53 -16.04 -16.05
N PRO A 145 11.84 -16.91 -15.32
CA PRO A 145 11.75 -16.81 -13.87
C PRO A 145 13.11 -16.72 -13.17
N ALA A 146 14.15 -17.32 -13.73
CA ALA A 146 15.51 -17.24 -13.20
C ALA A 146 16.06 -15.80 -13.30
N ASP A 147 15.78 -15.09 -14.40
CA ASP A 147 16.21 -13.70 -14.59
C ASP A 147 15.52 -12.77 -13.57
N LEU A 148 14.27 -13.05 -13.25
CA LEU A 148 13.53 -12.29 -12.24
C LEU A 148 14.12 -12.50 -10.84
N VAL A 149 14.56 -13.70 -10.53
CA VAL A 149 15.24 -14.01 -9.26
C VAL A 149 16.58 -13.25 -9.19
N ILE A 150 17.37 -13.32 -10.26
CA ILE A 150 18.67 -12.61 -10.35
C ILE A 150 18.46 -11.09 -10.22
N LEU A 151 17.47 -10.54 -10.92
CA LEU A 151 17.15 -9.13 -10.84
C LEU A 151 16.70 -8.73 -9.43
N ARG A 152 15.89 -9.57 -8.80
CA ARG A 152 15.42 -9.35 -7.42
C ARG A 152 16.59 -9.36 -6.43
N GLU A 153 17.52 -10.29 -6.58
CA GLU A 153 18.74 -10.37 -5.74
C GLU A 153 19.62 -9.13 -5.95
N LYS A 154 19.84 -8.73 -7.19
CA LYS A 154 20.61 -7.52 -7.54
C LYS A 154 19.96 -6.24 -6.98
N ILE A 155 18.64 -6.16 -7.03
CA ILE A 155 17.89 -5.04 -6.44
C ILE A 155 18.01 -5.09 -4.91
N ALA A 156 17.84 -6.28 -4.32
CA ALA A 156 17.94 -6.47 -2.86
C ALA A 156 19.34 -6.12 -2.34
N GLU A 157 20.39 -6.47 -3.09
CA GLU A 157 21.78 -6.09 -2.77
C GLU A 157 22.01 -4.57 -2.78
N LYS A 158 21.35 -3.89 -3.70
CA LYS A 158 21.48 -2.43 -3.85
C LYS A 158 20.62 -1.63 -2.88
N LEU A 159 19.60 -2.27 -2.28
CA LEU A 159 18.76 -1.61 -1.30
C LEU A 159 19.42 -1.66 0.09
N PRO A 160 19.36 -0.58 0.87
CA PRO A 160 19.94 -0.59 2.21
C PRO A 160 19.26 -1.64 3.10
N PRO A 161 20.00 -2.26 4.03
CA PRO A 161 19.41 -3.24 4.96
C PRO A 161 18.36 -2.62 5.88
N ASP A 162 18.49 -1.33 6.15
CA ASP A 162 17.57 -0.58 6.99
C ASP A 162 16.18 -0.50 6.29
N ARG A 163 15.18 -1.12 6.93
CA ARG A 163 13.79 -1.18 6.45
C ARG A 163 13.22 0.21 6.15
N ARG A 164 13.50 1.19 7.00
CA ARG A 164 13.02 2.56 6.85
C ARG A 164 13.58 3.21 5.57
N ARG A 165 14.90 3.12 5.38
CA ARG A 165 15.56 3.65 4.18
C ARG A 165 15.05 2.97 2.92
N ARG A 166 14.84 1.65 2.98
CA ARG A 166 14.25 0.89 1.88
C ARG A 166 12.87 1.45 1.51
N THR A 167 12.02 1.68 2.51
CA THR A 167 10.68 2.25 2.31
C THR A 167 10.76 3.65 1.66
N GLU A 168 11.66 4.51 2.14
CA GLU A 168 11.87 5.85 1.55
C GLU A 168 12.25 5.77 0.06
N ILE A 169 13.17 4.87 -0.28
CA ILE A 169 13.63 4.67 -1.66
C ILE A 169 12.49 4.15 -2.54
N LEU A 170 11.76 3.16 -2.08
CA LEU A 170 10.65 2.57 -2.83
C LEU A 170 9.53 3.59 -3.06
N LEU A 171 9.16 4.37 -2.04
CA LEU A 171 8.15 5.43 -2.17
C LEU A 171 8.59 6.49 -3.18
N HIS A 172 9.87 6.87 -3.16
CA HIS A 172 10.39 7.83 -4.13
C HIS A 172 10.34 7.28 -5.56
N HIS A 173 10.74 6.02 -5.78
CA HIS A 173 10.63 5.38 -7.09
C HIS A 173 9.18 5.20 -7.55
N ALA A 174 8.24 5.09 -6.62
CA ALA A 174 6.81 5.06 -6.89
C ALA A 174 6.23 6.46 -7.20
N GLY A 175 7.06 7.52 -7.18
CA GLY A 175 6.67 8.87 -7.58
C GLY A 175 6.25 9.80 -6.44
N TYR A 176 6.38 9.37 -5.19
CA TYR A 176 6.05 10.24 -4.04
C TYR A 176 7.12 11.31 -3.83
N SER A 177 6.69 12.52 -3.54
CA SER A 177 7.57 13.62 -3.15
C SER A 177 8.15 13.42 -1.75
N ASP A 178 9.28 14.07 -1.44
CA ASP A 178 9.91 13.98 -0.12
C ASP A 178 8.95 14.42 1.02
N GLY A 179 8.05 15.38 0.73
CA GLY A 179 7.04 15.84 1.68
C GLY A 179 5.96 14.79 1.95
N GLU A 180 5.51 14.08 0.90
CA GLU A 180 4.56 12.99 1.04
C GLU A 180 5.18 11.80 1.77
N ILE A 181 6.43 11.47 1.44
CA ILE A 181 7.19 10.40 2.12
C ILE A 181 7.30 10.73 3.62
N ALA A 182 7.63 11.96 3.96
CA ALA A 182 7.73 12.40 5.36
C ALA A 182 6.39 12.23 6.09
N ARG A 183 5.29 12.57 5.44
CA ARG A 183 3.93 12.38 5.97
C ARG A 183 3.57 10.91 6.17
N ILE A 184 3.90 10.07 5.20
CA ILE A 184 3.63 8.61 5.24
C ILE A 184 4.40 7.96 6.38
N LEU A 185 5.66 8.36 6.60
CA LEU A 185 6.49 7.81 7.69
C LEU A 185 5.99 8.22 9.08
N GLY A 186 5.43 9.41 9.21
CA GLY A 186 4.62 9.82 10.36
C GLY A 186 5.31 10.01 11.71
N ASP A 187 6.62 9.92 11.79
CA ASP A 187 7.42 9.89 13.03
C ASP A 187 8.18 11.20 13.30
N GLY A 188 7.63 12.31 12.84
CA GLY A 188 8.29 13.61 12.94
C GLY A 188 9.36 13.83 11.87
N THR A 189 9.51 12.92 10.93
CA THR A 189 10.43 13.09 9.80
C THR A 189 10.00 14.29 8.95
N THR A 190 10.96 15.14 8.58
CA THR A 190 10.72 16.28 7.68
C THR A 190 11.09 15.92 6.24
N ALA A 191 10.52 16.63 5.28
CA ALA A 191 10.87 16.51 3.85
C ALA A 191 12.38 16.69 3.63
N GLY A 192 12.98 17.67 4.31
CA GLY A 192 14.43 17.91 4.25
C GLY A 192 15.26 16.73 4.75
N ALA A 193 14.80 16.04 5.79
CA ALA A 193 15.47 14.85 6.30
C ALA A 193 15.42 13.69 5.30
N VAL A 194 14.27 13.51 4.64
CA VAL A 194 14.11 12.50 3.56
C VAL A 194 15.05 12.82 2.39
N ALA A 195 15.03 14.07 1.91
CA ALA A 195 15.89 14.54 0.80
C ALA A 195 17.38 14.31 1.10
N ASN A 196 17.83 14.66 2.33
CA ASN A 196 19.22 14.48 2.75
C ASN A 196 19.64 13.01 2.81
N ARG A 197 18.80 12.13 3.35
CA ARG A 197 19.08 10.68 3.40
C ARG A 197 19.17 10.10 2.00
N ARG A 198 18.28 10.50 1.10
CA ARG A 198 18.28 10.09 -0.31
C ARG A 198 19.55 10.57 -1.04
N TYR A 199 19.95 11.82 -0.83
CA TYR A 199 21.18 12.37 -1.40
C TYR A 199 22.40 11.55 -0.96
N ARG A 200 22.54 11.29 0.33
CA ARG A 200 23.65 10.48 0.89
C ARG A 200 23.66 9.06 0.30
N TYR A 201 22.49 8.45 0.13
CA TYR A 201 22.38 7.12 -0.47
C TYR A 201 22.84 7.13 -1.94
N ARG A 202 22.40 8.10 -2.75
CA ARG A 202 22.88 8.23 -4.14
C ARG A 202 24.38 8.43 -4.20
N LYS A 203 24.93 9.25 -3.32
CA LYS A 203 26.38 9.49 -3.24
C LYS A 203 27.13 8.20 -2.89
N SER A 204 26.60 7.36 -2.00
CA SER A 204 27.22 6.07 -1.64
C SER A 204 27.19 5.06 -2.80
N LEU A 205 26.19 5.11 -3.68
CA LEU A 205 26.12 4.24 -4.86
C LEU A 205 27.03 4.73 -6.01
N GLY A 206 27.22 6.03 -6.12
CA GLY A 206 28.06 6.64 -7.18
C GLY A 206 29.55 6.70 -6.84
N GLY A 207 29.94 6.48 -5.60
CA GLY A 207 31.34 6.53 -5.16
C GLY A 207 32.16 5.27 -5.42
N GLY A 208 31.57 4.27 -6.08
CA GLY A 208 32.24 3.00 -6.37
C GLY A 208 32.90 2.88 -7.75
N GLN A 209 32.90 3.95 -8.53
CA GLN A 209 33.55 3.95 -9.86
C GLN A 209 34.53 5.12 -9.99
N GLN A 210 35.73 4.93 -9.46
CA GLN A 210 36.90 5.61 -9.96
C GLN A 210 38.06 4.61 -10.03
N PRO A 211 38.88 4.70 -11.09
CA PRO A 211 39.86 3.67 -11.50
C PRO A 211 40.97 3.42 -10.51
#